data_42e464b551e849dec122c810f750d76d
#
_entry.id   42e464b551e849dec122c810f750d76d
#
_cell.length_a   1.000
_cell.length_b   1.000
_cell.length_c   1.000
_cell.angle_alpha   90.00
_cell.angle_beta   90.00
_cell.angle_gamma   90.00
#
_symmetry.space_group_name_H-M   'P 1'
#
loop_
_entity.id
_entity.type
_entity.pdbx_description
1 polymer ?
#
loop_
_entity_poly.entity_id
_entity_poly.type
_entity_poly.pdbx_seq_one_letter_code
_entity_poly.pdbx_strand_id
1 'polypeptide(L)'
;DLGFSPEDRKENIRRISEVAKLFADSGTIVMTAFISPYLIDRKSARNVIGSDFIEVFVNTPIEECIKRDPKGLYKNAIAGEIKGFTGIDAPYEEPLSPEICLSNLSISDSVEILIDYLTEENIIK
;
A
#
# COMPACT_ATOMS: atom_id res chain seq x y z
N ASP A 1 7.95 -2.99 -18.20
CA ASP A 1 7.27 -2.28 -19.28
C ASP A 1 6.45 -1.08 -18.80
N LEU A 2 6.18 -0.96 -17.49
CA LEU A 2 5.45 0.17 -16.89
C LEU A 2 6.42 1.16 -16.23
N GLY A 3 6.12 2.46 -16.36
CA GLY A 3 6.84 3.56 -15.71
C GLY A 3 6.15 4.02 -14.42
N PHE A 4 6.21 5.34 -14.16
CA PHE A 4 5.67 5.98 -12.97
C PHE A 4 4.58 7.02 -13.29
N SER A 5 4.10 7.08 -14.54
CA SER A 5 2.95 7.91 -14.88
C SER A 5 1.70 7.47 -14.10
N PRO A 6 0.69 8.33 -13.92
CA PRO A 6 -0.56 7.93 -13.28
C PRO A 6 -1.20 6.71 -13.96
N GLU A 7 -1.16 6.64 -15.29
CA GLU A 7 -1.70 5.54 -16.10
C GLU A 7 -0.94 4.24 -15.86
N ASP A 8 0.39 4.31 -15.82
CA ASP A 8 1.23 3.13 -15.54
C ASP A 8 1.01 2.61 -14.11
N ARG A 9 0.87 3.52 -13.14
CA ARG A 9 0.56 3.15 -11.75
C ARG A 9 -0.80 2.45 -11.65
N LYS A 10 -1.82 2.97 -12.30
CA LYS A 10 -3.16 2.37 -12.37
C LYS A 10 -3.10 0.97 -12.98
N GLU A 11 -2.42 0.82 -14.13
CA GLU A 11 -2.29 -0.47 -14.80
C GLU A 11 -1.49 -1.46 -13.95
N ASN A 12 -0.46 -1.02 -13.23
CA ASN A 12 0.28 -1.86 -12.30
C ASN A 12 -0.63 -2.40 -11.18
N ILE A 13 -1.41 -1.54 -10.52
CA ILE A 13 -2.34 -1.96 -9.48
C ILE A 13 -3.39 -2.93 -10.05
N ARG A 14 -3.92 -2.67 -11.24
CA ARG A 14 -4.85 -3.57 -11.91
C ARG A 14 -4.26 -4.96 -12.10
N ARG A 15 -3.05 -5.05 -12.69
CA ARG A 15 -2.37 -6.35 -12.93
C ARG A 15 -2.12 -7.10 -11.63
N ILE A 16 -1.61 -6.41 -10.62
CA ILE A 16 -1.33 -7.02 -9.31
C ILE A 16 -2.62 -7.51 -8.63
N SER A 17 -3.72 -6.78 -8.77
CA SER A 17 -5.01 -7.19 -8.20
C SER A 17 -5.51 -8.50 -8.81
N GLU A 18 -5.38 -8.68 -10.14
CA GLU A 18 -5.77 -9.92 -10.82
C GLU A 18 -4.89 -11.11 -10.35
N VAL A 19 -3.58 -10.89 -10.26
CA VAL A 19 -2.64 -11.92 -9.78
C VAL A 19 -2.94 -12.27 -8.32
N ALA A 20 -3.12 -11.26 -7.45
CA ALA A 20 -3.43 -11.47 -6.05
C ALA A 20 -4.73 -12.27 -5.88
N LYS A 21 -5.76 -11.95 -6.67
CA LYS A 21 -7.01 -12.70 -6.66
C LYS A 21 -6.82 -14.17 -6.99
N LEU A 22 -6.04 -14.50 -8.02
CA LEU A 22 -5.78 -15.90 -8.40
C LEU A 22 -5.12 -16.69 -7.27
N PHE A 23 -4.18 -16.08 -6.56
CA PHE A 23 -3.54 -16.72 -5.41
C PHE A 23 -4.49 -16.83 -4.21
N ALA A 24 -5.29 -15.80 -3.93
CA ALA A 24 -6.29 -15.83 -2.87
C ALA A 24 -7.33 -16.93 -3.13
N ASP A 25 -7.84 -17.03 -4.36
CA ASP A 25 -8.78 -18.08 -4.79
C ASP A 25 -8.19 -19.50 -4.62
N SER A 26 -6.86 -19.64 -4.62
CA SER A 26 -6.18 -20.92 -4.33
C SER A 26 -5.98 -21.20 -2.84
N GLY A 27 -6.47 -20.33 -1.95
CA GLY A 27 -6.34 -20.46 -0.50
C GLY A 27 -5.01 -19.94 0.08
N THR A 28 -4.31 -19.09 -0.68
CA THR A 28 -3.03 -18.50 -0.24
C THR A 28 -3.27 -17.10 0.32
N ILE A 29 -2.66 -16.79 1.48
CA ILE A 29 -2.59 -15.41 1.97
C ILE A 29 -1.59 -14.64 1.10
N VAL A 30 -2.07 -13.58 0.47
CA VAL A 30 -1.27 -12.75 -0.44
C VAL A 30 -0.99 -11.40 0.20
N MET A 31 0.27 -11.03 0.29
CA MET A 31 0.67 -9.69 0.72
C MET A 31 1.28 -8.92 -0.44
N THR A 32 0.79 -7.70 -0.66
CA THR A 32 1.33 -6.77 -1.64
C THR A 32 1.74 -5.47 -0.96
N ALA A 33 2.89 -4.91 -1.35
CA ALA A 33 3.40 -3.66 -0.78
C ALA A 33 3.62 -2.64 -1.91
N PHE A 34 2.66 -1.74 -2.06
CA PHE A 34 2.67 -0.67 -3.06
C PHE A 34 2.29 0.66 -2.42
N ILE A 35 2.77 1.77 -2.96
CA ILE A 35 2.36 3.11 -2.53
C ILE A 35 0.86 3.30 -2.77
N SER A 36 0.33 2.86 -3.92
CA SER A 36 -1.10 2.91 -4.31
C SER A 36 -1.76 4.26 -3.94
N PRO A 37 -1.28 5.39 -4.48
CA PRO A 37 -1.61 6.70 -3.95
C PRO A 37 -3.06 7.14 -4.21
N TYR A 38 -3.76 6.51 -5.14
CA TYR A 38 -5.10 6.92 -5.56
C TYR A 38 -6.20 6.04 -5.00
N LEU A 39 -7.24 6.66 -4.41
CA LEU A 39 -8.42 5.97 -3.88
C LEU A 39 -9.11 5.11 -4.94
N ILE A 40 -9.21 5.62 -6.16
CA ILE A 40 -9.89 4.92 -7.26
C ILE A 40 -9.20 3.60 -7.60
N ASP A 41 -7.87 3.54 -7.55
CA ASP A 41 -7.11 2.34 -7.88
C ASP A 41 -7.23 1.29 -6.77
N ARG A 42 -7.19 1.71 -5.49
CA ARG A 42 -7.42 0.81 -4.34
C ARG A 42 -8.85 0.28 -4.33
N LYS A 43 -9.84 1.13 -4.65
CA LYS A 43 -11.24 0.70 -4.81
C LYS A 43 -11.40 -0.30 -5.95
N SER A 44 -10.68 -0.11 -7.05
CA SER A 44 -10.67 -1.07 -8.17
C SER A 44 -10.10 -2.43 -7.73
N ALA A 45 -8.99 -2.42 -7.00
CA ALA A 45 -8.41 -3.65 -6.42
C ALA A 45 -9.39 -4.37 -5.50
N ARG A 46 -10.06 -3.64 -4.60
CA ARG A 46 -11.10 -4.18 -3.73
C ARG A 46 -12.25 -4.80 -4.52
N ASN A 47 -12.70 -4.17 -5.60
CA ASN A 47 -13.77 -4.72 -6.44
C ASN A 47 -13.37 -6.01 -7.16
N VAL A 48 -12.10 -6.15 -7.55
CA VAL A 48 -11.56 -7.36 -8.18
C VAL A 48 -11.45 -8.50 -7.19
N ILE A 49 -10.90 -8.25 -6.01
CA ILE A 49 -10.63 -9.28 -4.99
C ILE A 49 -11.89 -9.63 -4.19
N GLY A 50 -12.74 -8.64 -3.91
CA GLY A 50 -13.99 -8.84 -3.19
C GLY A 50 -13.82 -8.83 -1.66
N SER A 51 -14.54 -9.71 -0.95
CA SER A 51 -14.59 -9.79 0.51
C SER A 51 -13.24 -10.09 1.17
N ASP A 52 -12.34 -10.72 0.44
CA ASP A 52 -11.03 -11.14 0.96
C ASP A 52 -9.98 -10.02 0.89
N PHE A 53 -10.36 -8.84 0.38
CA PHE A 53 -9.48 -7.68 0.31
C PHE A 53 -9.37 -7.00 1.67
N ILE A 54 -8.15 -6.92 2.19
CA ILE A 54 -7.81 -6.21 3.42
C ILE A 54 -6.91 -5.02 3.06
N GLU A 55 -7.38 -3.80 3.31
CA GLU A 55 -6.61 -2.58 3.11
C GLU A 55 -5.82 -2.24 4.37
N VAL A 56 -4.51 -2.24 4.25
CA VAL A 56 -3.61 -1.86 5.34
C VAL A 56 -3.04 -0.48 5.05
N PHE A 57 -3.39 0.50 5.86
CA PHE A 57 -2.87 1.86 5.78
C PHE A 57 -1.66 2.03 6.69
N VAL A 58 -0.49 2.19 6.09
CA VAL A 58 0.74 2.50 6.83
C VAL A 58 0.84 4.02 6.97
N ASN A 59 0.25 4.54 8.07
CA ASN A 59 0.13 5.97 8.33
C ASN A 59 1.35 6.49 9.11
N THR A 60 2.47 6.61 8.41
CA THR A 60 3.69 7.26 8.94
C THR A 60 3.74 8.70 8.46
N PRO A 61 3.89 9.71 9.35
CA PRO A 61 4.02 11.11 8.95
C PRO A 61 5.13 11.33 7.93
N ILE A 62 4.89 12.19 6.95
CA ILE A 62 5.84 12.43 5.85
C ILE A 62 7.22 12.90 6.36
N GLU A 63 7.24 13.69 7.43
CA GLU A 63 8.46 14.17 8.06
C GLU A 63 9.33 13.02 8.59
N GLU A 64 8.67 11.99 9.12
CA GLU A 64 9.38 10.78 9.60
C GLU A 64 9.87 9.94 8.42
N CYS A 65 9.11 9.85 7.33
CA CYS A 65 9.55 9.18 6.11
C CYS A 65 10.78 9.87 5.50
N ILE A 66 10.76 11.20 5.43
CA ILE A 66 11.90 12.03 4.95
C ILE A 66 13.13 11.83 5.84
N LYS A 67 12.93 11.77 7.17
CA LYS A 67 14.03 11.56 8.12
C LYS A 67 14.67 10.17 7.97
N ARG A 68 13.87 9.15 7.75
CA ARG A 68 14.36 7.77 7.57
C ARG A 68 15.07 7.58 6.24
N ASP A 69 14.52 8.03 5.17
CA ASP A 69 14.98 8.02 3.76
C ASP A 69 16.11 6.99 3.43
N PRO A 70 15.89 5.68 3.66
CA PRO A 70 16.95 4.68 3.60
C PRO A 70 17.60 4.54 2.22
N LYS A 71 16.91 5.03 1.17
CA LYS A 71 17.38 4.97 -0.23
C LYS A 71 17.76 6.33 -0.80
N GLY A 72 17.64 7.43 -0.04
CA GLY A 72 17.89 8.78 -0.52
C GLY A 72 16.88 9.30 -1.54
N LEU A 73 15.72 8.65 -1.68
CA LEU A 73 14.72 9.01 -2.69
C LEU A 73 14.01 10.33 -2.35
N TYR A 74 13.70 10.56 -1.07
CA TYR A 74 13.12 11.83 -0.62
C TYR A 74 14.09 12.99 -0.84
N LYS A 75 15.36 12.79 -0.53
CA LYS A 75 16.41 13.79 -0.79
C LYS A 75 16.44 14.18 -2.27
N ASN A 76 16.43 13.21 -3.18
CA ASN A 76 16.48 13.44 -4.62
C ASN A 76 15.18 14.10 -5.13
N ALA A 77 14.02 13.69 -4.59
CA ALA A 77 12.75 14.31 -4.93
C ALA A 77 12.67 15.78 -4.48
N ILE A 78 13.12 16.09 -3.26
CA ILE A 78 13.18 17.47 -2.74
C ILE A 78 14.16 18.32 -3.56
N ALA A 79 15.28 17.75 -4.01
CA ALA A 79 16.22 18.41 -4.91
C ALA A 79 15.67 18.58 -6.34
N GLY A 80 14.50 18.01 -6.66
CA GLY A 80 13.88 18.10 -7.98
C GLY A 80 14.46 17.15 -9.02
N GLU A 81 15.31 16.21 -8.60
CA GLU A 81 15.90 15.18 -9.47
C GLU A 81 14.90 14.06 -9.82
N ILE A 82 13.91 13.82 -8.94
CA ILE A 82 12.81 12.88 -9.18
C ILE A 82 11.52 13.70 -9.22
N LYS A 83 10.72 13.49 -10.27
CA LYS A 83 9.42 14.14 -10.46
C LYS A 83 8.29 13.14 -10.20
N GLY A 84 7.10 13.66 -9.84
CA GLY A 84 5.92 12.85 -9.56
C GLY A 84 6.08 11.97 -8.32
N PHE A 85 6.87 12.41 -7.34
CA PHE A 85 7.13 11.65 -6.13
C PHE A 85 6.01 11.85 -5.11
N THR A 86 5.33 10.76 -4.75
CA THR A 86 4.20 10.79 -3.82
C THR A 86 4.60 11.37 -2.47
N GLY A 87 3.82 12.34 -2.00
CA GLY A 87 4.05 13.04 -0.74
C GLY A 87 5.00 14.24 -0.85
N ILE A 88 5.63 14.50 -2.00
CA ILE A 88 6.47 15.69 -2.26
C ILE A 88 5.81 16.56 -3.34
N ASP A 89 5.76 16.11 -4.58
CA ASP A 89 5.18 16.84 -5.71
C ASP A 89 4.01 16.09 -6.38
N ALA A 90 3.64 14.92 -5.85
CA ALA A 90 2.45 14.17 -6.22
C ALA A 90 1.60 13.84 -4.97
N PRO A 91 0.27 13.82 -5.08
CA PRO A 91 -0.62 13.59 -3.94
C PRO A 91 -0.60 12.13 -3.48
N TYR A 92 -0.96 11.95 -2.21
CA TYR A 92 -1.41 10.69 -1.64
C TYR A 92 -2.83 10.88 -1.11
N GLU A 93 -3.76 10.09 -1.59
CA GLU A 93 -5.15 10.10 -1.13
C GLU A 93 -5.32 9.07 -0.02
N GLU A 94 -5.50 9.53 1.22
CA GLU A 94 -5.65 8.63 2.37
C GLU A 94 -6.90 7.75 2.22
N PRO A 95 -6.82 6.46 2.64
CA PRO A 95 -7.99 5.59 2.64
C PRO A 95 -9.05 6.09 3.63
N LEU A 96 -10.32 6.00 3.24
CA LEU A 96 -11.44 6.47 4.05
C LEU A 96 -11.80 5.51 5.18
N SER A 97 -11.63 4.22 4.96
CA SER A 97 -12.01 3.16 5.90
C SER A 97 -11.16 1.90 5.66
N PRO A 98 -9.86 1.96 5.96
CA PRO A 98 -9.00 0.78 5.88
C PRO A 98 -9.36 -0.21 6.99
N GLU A 99 -9.21 -1.50 6.75
CA GLU A 99 -9.39 -2.53 7.76
C GLU A 99 -8.34 -2.42 8.87
N ILE A 100 -7.11 -2.03 8.49
CA ILE A 100 -6.00 -1.89 9.45
C ILE A 100 -5.29 -0.55 9.22
N CYS A 101 -5.03 0.18 10.32
CA CYS A 101 -4.25 1.42 10.30
C CYS A 101 -3.03 1.27 11.22
N LEU A 102 -1.83 1.40 10.63
CA LEU A 102 -0.55 1.32 11.34
C LEU A 102 0.06 2.72 11.48
N SER A 103 -0.18 3.38 12.61
CA SER A 103 0.19 4.79 12.83
C SER A 103 1.56 4.90 13.50
N ASN A 104 2.61 5.08 12.72
CA ASN A 104 3.99 5.32 13.18
C ASN A 104 4.51 4.34 14.24
N LEU A 105 4.19 3.07 14.05
CA LEU A 105 4.55 1.99 14.96
C LEU A 105 5.93 1.40 14.63
N SER A 106 6.48 0.63 15.57
CA SER A 106 7.62 -0.23 15.29
C SER A 106 7.23 -1.36 14.32
N ILE A 107 8.21 -1.99 13.69
CA ILE A 107 7.96 -3.16 12.84
C ILE A 107 7.30 -4.29 13.65
N SER A 108 7.79 -4.53 14.88
CA SER A 108 7.25 -5.59 15.76
C SER A 108 5.78 -5.35 16.08
N ASP A 109 5.43 -4.14 16.54
CA ASP A 109 4.05 -3.80 16.89
C ASP A 109 3.12 -3.87 15.68
N SER A 110 3.63 -3.44 14.51
CA SER A 110 2.87 -3.53 13.24
C SER A 110 2.58 -4.98 12.84
N VAL A 111 3.55 -5.87 13.01
CA VAL A 111 3.38 -7.31 12.72
C VAL A 111 2.39 -7.94 13.70
N GLU A 112 2.45 -7.59 14.99
CA GLU A 112 1.51 -8.08 16.01
C GLU A 112 0.07 -7.71 15.67
N ILE A 113 -0.20 -6.44 15.34
CA ILE A 113 -1.53 -5.98 14.90
C ILE A 113 -2.04 -6.76 13.68
N LEU A 114 -1.17 -7.02 12.70
CA LEU A 114 -1.56 -7.78 11.51
C LEU A 114 -1.91 -9.22 11.85
N ILE A 115 -1.12 -9.88 12.71
CA ILE A 115 -1.37 -11.27 13.14
C ILE A 115 -2.65 -11.36 13.96
N ASP A 116 -2.87 -10.42 14.89
CA ASP A 116 -4.07 -10.37 15.70
C ASP A 116 -5.32 -10.24 14.82
N TYR A 117 -5.32 -9.29 13.87
CA TYR A 117 -6.41 -9.13 12.93
C TYR A 117 -6.70 -10.42 12.14
N LEU A 118 -5.66 -11.05 11.57
CA LEU A 118 -5.82 -12.29 10.80
C LEU A 118 -6.35 -13.45 11.66
N THR A 119 -6.00 -13.47 12.94
CA THR A 119 -6.49 -14.47 13.91
C THR A 119 -7.94 -14.21 14.29
N GLU A 120 -8.31 -12.97 14.59
CA GLU A 120 -9.68 -12.56 14.92
C GLU A 120 -10.66 -12.84 13.78
N GLU A 121 -10.22 -12.60 12.54
CA GLU A 121 -11.00 -12.89 11.33
C GLU A 121 -10.96 -14.38 10.94
N ASN A 122 -10.33 -15.26 11.74
CA ASN A 122 -10.18 -16.70 11.49
C ASN A 122 -9.48 -17.04 10.16
N ILE A 123 -8.63 -16.16 9.65
CA ILE A 123 -7.82 -16.38 8.44
C ILE A 123 -6.62 -17.28 8.76
N ILE A 124 -6.05 -17.10 9.94
CA ILE A 124 -5.00 -17.97 10.49
C ILE A 124 -5.44 -18.53 11.86
N LYS A 125 -4.72 -19.60 12.31
CA LYS A 125 -4.96 -20.27 13.60
C LYS A 125 -3.84 -19.96 14.59
#